data_aba738b0ca0b6604798c0b60af23f3d4
#
_entry.id   aba738b0ca0b6604798c0b60af23f3d4
#
_cell.length_a   1.000
_cell.length_b   1.000
_cell.length_c   1.000
_cell.angle_alpha   90.00
_cell.angle_beta   90.00
_cell.angle_gamma   90.00
#
_symmetry.space_group_name_H-M   'P 1'
#
loop_
_entity.id
_entity.type
_entity.pdbx_description
1 polymer ?
#
loop_
_entity_poly.entity_id
_entity_poly.type
_entity_poly.pdbx_seq_one_letter_code
_entity_poly.pdbx_strand_id
1 'polypeptide(L)'
;MKFYVSMAFNDAGEYLDLARAVEAAGWDGMAISDHLVHPETIATPYPYTADGERFWDGETPWLDPWVAISAMAAVTERIEFVTYVYILPLRHPVQVAKMVGTAAALSNNRVKLGAGLGWMAEEFDSAGQSFKARGSRTNESIEVIRLLLGGGMVEHHGKHYAFERMQMSPAPSKPVPVLLGGLSDTALRRAARLGDGWMSVIHGIDEMRDYIDTLADYRREYGREDLPFEIFGSSNELSGLDSYRRLEETGVTSLVAVPWYLYGDEPFSFEQKVEGLKRFGGEVIEKMS
;
A
#
# COMPACT_ATOMS: atom_id res chain seq x y z
N MET A 1 2.40 17.53 1.32
CA MET A 1 1.99 16.17 0.86
C MET A 1 3.22 15.38 0.46
N LYS A 2 3.29 14.05 0.74
CA LYS A 2 4.37 13.16 0.24
C LYS A 2 4.03 12.58 -1.13
N PHE A 3 5.04 12.17 -1.89
CA PHE A 3 4.90 11.64 -3.25
C PHE A 3 5.52 10.25 -3.36
N TYR A 4 4.71 9.27 -3.78
CA TYR A 4 5.11 7.88 -3.96
C TYR A 4 4.92 7.43 -5.41
N VAL A 5 5.88 6.68 -5.94
CA VAL A 5 5.80 6.08 -7.28
C VAL A 5 5.15 4.71 -7.17
N SER A 6 4.10 4.45 -7.96
CA SER A 6 3.57 3.09 -8.11
C SER A 6 4.50 2.21 -8.92
N MET A 7 4.78 1.02 -8.42
CA MET A 7 5.65 0.03 -9.08
C MET A 7 4.88 -1.03 -9.86
N ALA A 8 3.54 -0.98 -9.87
CA ALA A 8 2.74 -1.89 -10.67
C ALA A 8 3.14 -1.81 -12.16
N PHE A 9 3.11 -2.94 -12.86
CA PHE A 9 3.34 -3.06 -14.31
C PHE A 9 4.75 -2.70 -14.79
N ASN A 10 5.74 -2.65 -13.90
CA ASN A 10 7.14 -2.47 -14.28
C ASN A 10 7.87 -3.81 -14.37
N ASP A 11 8.84 -3.90 -15.27
CA ASP A 11 9.71 -5.08 -15.40
C ASP A 11 10.46 -5.36 -14.09
N ALA A 12 10.53 -6.63 -13.70
CA ALA A 12 11.22 -7.06 -12.49
C ALA A 12 12.71 -6.62 -12.47
N GLY A 13 13.35 -6.60 -13.65
CA GLY A 13 14.75 -6.18 -13.83
C GLY A 13 15.00 -4.70 -13.57
N GLU A 14 13.97 -3.85 -13.63
CA GLU A 14 14.09 -2.40 -13.48
C GLU A 14 13.95 -1.92 -12.02
N TYR A 15 13.44 -2.76 -11.10
CA TYR A 15 13.04 -2.33 -9.75
C TYR A 15 14.16 -1.64 -8.97
N LEU A 16 15.38 -2.17 -8.99
CA LEU A 16 16.49 -1.60 -8.23
C LEU A 16 16.98 -0.27 -8.82
N ASP A 17 17.02 -0.17 -10.13
CA ASP A 17 17.47 1.06 -10.81
C ASP A 17 16.39 2.14 -10.77
N LEU A 18 15.11 1.76 -10.83
CA LEU A 18 14.00 2.68 -10.54
C LEU A 18 14.04 3.18 -9.10
N ALA A 19 14.35 2.34 -8.11
CA ALA A 19 14.46 2.78 -6.73
C ALA A 19 15.55 3.85 -6.54
N ARG A 20 16.71 3.66 -7.16
CA ARG A 20 17.78 4.69 -7.19
C ARG A 20 17.33 5.97 -7.89
N ALA A 21 16.65 5.84 -9.03
CA ALA A 21 16.17 6.99 -9.79
C ALA A 21 15.08 7.78 -9.03
N VAL A 22 14.15 7.10 -8.36
CA VAL A 22 13.12 7.69 -7.50
C VAL A 22 13.75 8.49 -6.37
N GLU A 23 14.73 7.92 -5.67
CA GLU A 23 15.44 8.60 -4.58
C GLU A 23 16.22 9.82 -5.10
N ALA A 24 16.93 9.68 -6.24
CA ALA A 24 17.69 10.76 -6.87
C ALA A 24 16.79 11.90 -7.40
N ALA A 25 15.57 11.60 -7.82
CA ALA A 25 14.59 12.58 -8.32
C ALA A 25 13.78 13.28 -7.22
N GLY A 26 14.08 13.04 -5.94
CA GLY A 26 13.48 13.77 -4.81
C GLY A 26 12.14 13.24 -4.33
N TRP A 27 11.68 12.09 -4.80
CA TRP A 27 10.46 11.45 -4.31
C TRP A 27 10.59 10.97 -2.87
N ASP A 28 9.45 10.82 -2.18
CA ASP A 28 9.41 10.35 -0.79
C ASP A 28 9.39 8.83 -0.67
N GLY A 29 8.87 8.12 -1.67
CA GLY A 29 8.81 6.67 -1.60
C GLY A 29 8.26 5.94 -2.81
N MET A 30 8.05 4.65 -2.63
CA MET A 30 7.53 3.73 -3.64
C MET A 30 6.37 2.90 -3.08
N ALA A 31 5.37 2.65 -3.92
CA ALA A 31 4.18 1.88 -3.60
C ALA A 31 4.17 0.57 -4.41
N ILE A 32 4.14 -0.57 -3.72
CA ILE A 32 4.30 -1.90 -4.32
C ILE A 32 3.01 -2.69 -4.20
N SER A 33 2.44 -3.08 -5.34
CA SER A 33 1.21 -3.88 -5.42
C SER A 33 1.49 -5.36 -5.21
N ASP A 34 0.44 -6.13 -4.91
CA ASP A 34 0.52 -7.54 -4.57
C ASP A 34 -0.53 -8.36 -5.31
N HIS A 35 -0.10 -9.40 -6.00
CA HIS A 35 -0.87 -10.57 -6.40
C HIS A 35 -0.02 -11.82 -6.20
N LEU A 36 -0.62 -12.91 -5.73
CA LEU A 36 0.11 -14.15 -5.45
C LEU A 36 0.22 -15.03 -6.70
N VAL A 37 -0.87 -15.14 -7.44
CA VAL A 37 -0.98 -15.97 -8.66
C VAL A 37 -1.99 -15.36 -9.63
N HIS A 38 -1.90 -15.75 -10.89
CA HIS A 38 -2.90 -15.45 -11.92
C HIS A 38 -3.56 -16.76 -12.39
N PRO A 39 -4.76 -17.11 -11.91
CA PRO A 39 -5.49 -18.28 -12.37
C PRO A 39 -5.87 -18.18 -13.86
N GLU A 40 -5.87 -19.31 -14.58
CA GLU A 40 -6.29 -19.35 -15.99
C GLU A 40 -7.73 -18.83 -16.17
N THR A 41 -8.63 -19.22 -15.26
CA THR A 41 -10.01 -18.75 -15.26
C THR A 41 -10.28 -17.92 -14.00
N ILE A 42 -10.71 -16.68 -14.20
CA ILE A 42 -11.11 -15.77 -13.13
C ILE A 42 -12.55 -15.35 -13.39
N ALA A 43 -13.47 -15.86 -12.56
CA ALA A 43 -14.90 -15.57 -12.63
C ALA A 43 -15.29 -14.37 -11.75
N THR A 44 -14.45 -14.05 -10.75
CA THR A 44 -14.67 -12.90 -9.87
C THR A 44 -14.44 -11.59 -10.65
N PRO A 45 -15.44 -10.70 -10.79
CA PRO A 45 -15.26 -9.45 -11.51
C PRO A 45 -14.28 -8.52 -10.79
N TYR A 46 -13.50 -7.76 -11.57
CA TYR A 46 -12.61 -6.74 -11.03
C TYR A 46 -13.42 -5.55 -10.52
N PRO A 47 -13.26 -5.15 -9.25
CA PRO A 47 -14.17 -4.18 -8.62
C PRO A 47 -13.92 -2.72 -9.00
N TYR A 48 -12.85 -2.41 -9.76
CA TYR A 48 -12.42 -1.04 -10.04
C TYR A 48 -12.60 -0.63 -11.52
N THR A 49 -13.24 -1.48 -12.35
CA THR A 49 -13.65 -1.16 -13.71
C THR A 49 -15.15 -1.31 -13.86
N ALA A 50 -15.77 -0.52 -14.73
CA ALA A 50 -17.22 -0.54 -14.90
C ALA A 50 -17.75 -1.86 -15.52
N ASP A 51 -16.93 -2.51 -16.34
CA ASP A 51 -17.23 -3.78 -17.01
C ASP A 51 -16.81 -5.01 -16.18
N GLY A 52 -16.09 -4.83 -15.08
CA GLY A 52 -15.55 -5.91 -14.26
C GLY A 52 -14.33 -6.60 -14.85
N GLU A 53 -13.81 -6.09 -15.98
CA GLU A 53 -12.64 -6.66 -16.64
C GLU A 53 -11.35 -6.04 -16.10
N ARG A 54 -10.31 -6.87 -15.95
CA ARG A 54 -8.98 -6.43 -15.58
C ARG A 54 -8.17 -6.05 -16.82
N PHE A 55 -7.26 -5.13 -16.69
CA PHE A 55 -6.40 -4.62 -17.78
C PHE A 55 -4.96 -5.19 -17.75
N TRP A 56 -4.76 -6.32 -17.07
CA TRP A 56 -3.49 -7.07 -17.06
C TRP A 56 -3.77 -8.56 -17.26
N ASP A 57 -2.74 -9.30 -17.63
CA ASP A 57 -2.77 -10.72 -17.93
C ASP A 57 -1.84 -11.54 -17.00
N GLY A 58 -1.66 -12.84 -17.31
CA GLY A 58 -0.84 -13.75 -16.55
C GLY A 58 0.67 -13.53 -16.67
N GLU A 59 1.11 -12.78 -17.67
CA GLU A 59 2.53 -12.42 -17.89
C GLU A 59 2.95 -11.18 -17.08
N THR A 60 1.99 -10.44 -16.54
CA THR A 60 2.27 -9.25 -15.72
C THR A 60 3.08 -9.62 -14.47
N PRO A 61 4.29 -9.03 -14.28
CA PRO A 61 5.17 -9.42 -13.18
C PRO A 61 4.72 -8.81 -11.86
N TRP A 62 4.08 -9.61 -11.01
CA TRP A 62 3.77 -9.25 -9.63
C TRP A 62 4.84 -9.85 -8.70
N LEU A 63 5.83 -9.04 -8.30
CA LEU A 63 6.86 -9.47 -7.37
C LEU A 63 6.27 -9.58 -5.95
N ASP A 64 6.79 -10.54 -5.14
CA ASP A 64 6.46 -10.51 -3.72
C ASP A 64 6.90 -9.17 -3.11
N PRO A 65 5.98 -8.40 -2.53
CA PRO A 65 6.28 -7.05 -2.10
C PRO A 65 7.40 -6.95 -1.05
N TRP A 66 7.48 -7.90 -0.10
CA TRP A 66 8.48 -7.82 0.96
C TRP A 66 9.88 -8.21 0.49
N VAL A 67 9.97 -9.12 -0.51
CA VAL A 67 11.23 -9.45 -1.17
C VAL A 67 11.71 -8.26 -2.01
N ALA A 68 10.84 -7.67 -2.82
CA ALA A 68 11.14 -6.50 -3.64
C ALA A 68 11.54 -5.27 -2.78
N ILE A 69 10.76 -4.97 -1.73
CA ILE A 69 11.06 -3.87 -0.79
C ILE A 69 12.42 -4.07 -0.14
N SER A 70 12.74 -5.27 0.32
CA SER A 70 14.04 -5.54 0.97
C SER A 70 15.22 -5.33 0.03
N ALA A 71 15.07 -5.73 -1.26
CA ALA A 71 16.08 -5.52 -2.28
C ALA A 71 16.25 -4.03 -2.63
N MET A 72 15.15 -3.30 -2.82
CA MET A 72 15.17 -1.85 -3.09
C MET A 72 15.72 -1.05 -1.90
N ALA A 73 15.37 -1.43 -0.67
CA ALA A 73 15.87 -0.79 0.53
C ALA A 73 17.40 -0.92 0.70
N ALA A 74 18.00 -1.99 0.18
CA ALA A 74 19.44 -2.20 0.21
C ALA A 74 20.22 -1.28 -0.74
N VAL A 75 19.58 -0.65 -1.71
CA VAL A 75 20.20 0.25 -2.71
C VAL A 75 19.77 1.71 -2.57
N THR A 76 19.03 2.04 -1.50
CA THR A 76 18.50 3.38 -1.19
C THR A 76 18.71 3.71 0.28
N GLU A 77 18.71 5.01 0.64
CA GLU A 77 18.97 5.46 2.01
C GLU A 77 17.79 6.20 2.65
N ARG A 78 16.97 6.89 1.85
CA ARG A 78 15.97 7.85 2.33
C ARG A 78 14.52 7.45 2.05
N ILE A 79 14.23 6.96 0.85
CA ILE A 79 12.85 6.72 0.41
C ILE A 79 12.15 5.65 1.25
N GLU A 80 10.86 5.89 1.48
CA GLU A 80 9.96 4.96 2.17
C GLU A 80 9.35 3.95 1.20
N PHE A 81 8.95 2.80 1.71
CA PHE A 81 8.29 1.74 0.94
C PHE A 81 6.95 1.41 1.57
N VAL A 82 5.91 1.32 0.76
CA VAL A 82 4.57 0.94 1.20
C VAL A 82 3.99 -0.13 0.28
N THR A 83 3.35 -1.14 0.84
CA THR A 83 2.56 -2.07 0.01
C THR A 83 1.23 -1.41 -0.36
N TYR A 84 0.83 -1.45 -1.65
CA TYR A 84 -0.34 -0.74 -2.18
C TYR A 84 -1.21 -1.63 -3.09
N VAL A 85 -1.95 -2.58 -2.58
CA VAL A 85 -2.01 -3.01 -1.17
C VAL A 85 -1.60 -4.47 -1.05
N TYR A 86 -1.05 -4.88 0.09
CA TYR A 86 -0.77 -6.29 0.41
C TYR A 86 -2.07 -7.04 0.70
N ILE A 87 -2.33 -8.15 0.02
CA ILE A 87 -3.54 -8.96 0.23
C ILE A 87 -3.35 -9.78 1.52
N LEU A 88 -3.55 -9.10 2.66
CA LEU A 88 -3.18 -9.62 3.97
C LEU A 88 -3.80 -10.98 4.30
N PRO A 89 -5.10 -11.27 4.03
CA PRO A 89 -5.69 -12.53 4.41
C PRO A 89 -5.29 -13.75 3.56
N LEU A 90 -4.46 -13.58 2.54
CA LEU A 90 -3.85 -14.72 1.82
C LEU A 90 -2.75 -15.41 2.62
N ARG A 91 -2.14 -14.73 3.59
CA ARG A 91 -0.97 -15.21 4.34
C ARG A 91 -1.26 -15.34 5.84
N HIS A 92 -0.45 -16.17 6.51
CA HIS A 92 -0.53 -16.30 7.95
C HIS A 92 0.12 -15.08 8.64
N PRO A 93 -0.54 -14.40 9.61
CA PRO A 93 -0.06 -13.14 10.18
C PRO A 93 1.31 -13.24 10.87
N VAL A 94 1.69 -14.40 11.41
CA VAL A 94 3.02 -14.62 11.99
C VAL A 94 4.11 -14.54 10.92
N GLN A 95 3.85 -15.09 9.72
CA GLN A 95 4.79 -14.99 8.59
C GLN A 95 4.86 -13.53 8.10
N VAL A 96 3.72 -12.85 7.97
CA VAL A 96 3.68 -11.43 7.57
C VAL A 96 4.44 -10.57 8.57
N ALA A 97 4.18 -10.73 9.87
CA ALA A 97 4.92 -10.01 10.91
C ALA A 97 6.44 -10.23 10.79
N LYS A 98 6.87 -11.47 10.50
CA LYS A 98 8.30 -11.77 10.31
C LYS A 98 8.89 -11.06 9.09
N MET A 99 8.19 -11.06 7.95
CA MET A 99 8.64 -10.38 6.74
C MET A 99 8.70 -8.86 6.95
N VAL A 100 7.62 -8.27 7.50
CA VAL A 100 7.54 -6.84 7.82
C VAL A 100 8.64 -6.42 8.80
N GLY A 101 8.81 -7.17 9.89
CA GLY A 101 9.85 -6.88 10.89
C GLY A 101 11.27 -6.98 10.33
N THR A 102 11.51 -7.94 9.44
CA THR A 102 12.80 -8.07 8.74
C THR A 102 13.03 -6.89 7.79
N ALA A 103 12.06 -6.57 6.95
CA ALA A 103 12.14 -5.43 6.03
C ALA A 103 12.33 -4.10 6.78
N ALA A 104 11.63 -3.90 7.90
CA ALA A 104 11.81 -2.73 8.77
C ALA A 104 13.23 -2.64 9.33
N ALA A 105 13.79 -3.74 9.81
CA ALA A 105 15.14 -3.77 10.33
C ALA A 105 16.21 -3.47 9.24
N LEU A 106 16.06 -4.07 8.05
CA LEU A 106 16.99 -3.88 6.92
C LEU A 106 16.90 -2.48 6.31
N SER A 107 15.70 -1.88 6.30
CA SER A 107 15.48 -0.55 5.73
C SER A 107 15.65 0.61 6.72
N ASN A 108 16.05 0.36 7.96
CA ASN A 108 16.06 1.36 9.04
C ASN A 108 14.66 2.00 9.26
N ASN A 109 13.64 1.14 9.34
CA ASN A 109 12.22 1.49 9.56
C ASN A 109 11.58 2.38 8.46
N ARG A 110 11.99 2.22 7.20
CA ARG A 110 11.42 2.92 6.04
C ARG A 110 10.26 2.17 5.39
N VAL A 111 9.56 1.30 6.11
CA VAL A 111 8.45 0.49 5.56
C VAL A 111 7.13 0.79 6.23
N LYS A 112 6.04 0.66 5.45
CA LYS A 112 4.65 0.74 5.89
C LYS A 112 3.89 -0.47 5.34
N LEU A 113 3.01 -1.06 6.14
CA LEU A 113 2.12 -2.14 5.72
C LEU A 113 0.80 -1.55 5.24
N GLY A 114 0.66 -1.35 3.95
CA GLY A 114 -0.63 -1.07 3.32
C GLY A 114 -1.35 -2.38 3.03
N ALA A 115 -2.48 -2.64 3.69
CA ALA A 115 -3.18 -3.91 3.65
C ALA A 115 -4.57 -3.80 3.03
N GLY A 116 -4.90 -4.74 2.16
CA GLY A 116 -6.21 -4.92 1.55
C GLY A 116 -6.80 -6.30 1.84
N LEU A 117 -8.08 -6.45 1.55
CA LEU A 117 -8.77 -7.73 1.73
C LEU A 117 -8.57 -8.70 0.56
N GLY A 118 -8.19 -8.21 -0.61
CA GLY A 118 -8.25 -8.98 -1.85
C GLY A 118 -9.67 -9.09 -2.43
N TRP A 119 -9.74 -9.15 -3.74
CA TRP A 119 -11.00 -9.20 -4.50
C TRP A 119 -11.20 -10.52 -5.23
N MET A 120 -10.13 -11.22 -5.63
CA MET A 120 -10.11 -12.41 -6.49
C MET A 120 -10.29 -13.67 -5.65
N ALA A 121 -11.49 -14.28 -5.70
CA ALA A 121 -11.80 -15.48 -4.92
C ALA A 121 -10.89 -16.67 -5.29
N GLU A 122 -10.54 -16.79 -6.57
CA GLU A 122 -9.72 -17.87 -7.12
C GLU A 122 -8.28 -17.84 -6.56
N GLU A 123 -7.77 -16.67 -6.24
CA GLU A 123 -6.47 -16.49 -5.59
C GLU A 123 -6.50 -17.01 -4.13
N PHE A 124 -7.64 -16.82 -3.45
CA PHE A 124 -7.86 -17.38 -2.11
C PHE A 124 -7.95 -18.90 -2.13
N ASP A 125 -8.63 -19.47 -3.10
CA ASP A 125 -8.74 -20.92 -3.26
C ASP A 125 -7.36 -21.54 -3.53
N SER A 126 -6.56 -20.91 -4.40
CA SER A 126 -5.17 -21.32 -4.68
C SER A 126 -4.27 -21.27 -3.45
N ALA A 127 -4.50 -20.30 -2.54
CA ALA A 127 -3.79 -20.15 -1.29
C ALA A 127 -4.36 -21.03 -0.15
N GLY A 128 -5.43 -21.80 -0.39
CA GLY A 128 -6.12 -22.57 0.66
C GLY A 128 -6.77 -21.70 1.73
N GLN A 129 -7.20 -20.47 1.38
CA GLN A 129 -7.73 -19.50 2.32
C GLN A 129 -9.21 -19.21 2.06
N SER A 130 -9.96 -18.94 3.13
CA SER A 130 -11.39 -18.64 3.02
C SER A 130 -11.61 -17.20 2.54
N PHE A 131 -12.12 -17.03 1.30
CA PHE A 131 -12.54 -15.73 0.78
C PHE A 131 -13.63 -15.08 1.62
N LYS A 132 -14.61 -15.87 2.10
CA LYS A 132 -15.73 -15.38 2.92
C LYS A 132 -15.26 -14.83 4.27
N ALA A 133 -14.23 -15.41 4.87
CA ALA A 133 -13.72 -15.01 6.17
C ALA A 133 -12.65 -13.89 6.09
N ARG A 134 -12.28 -13.41 4.88
CA ARG A 134 -11.14 -12.49 4.69
C ARG A 134 -11.20 -11.22 5.55
N GLY A 135 -12.40 -10.63 5.73
CA GLY A 135 -12.56 -9.43 6.54
C GLY A 135 -12.28 -9.62 8.03
N SER A 136 -12.83 -10.66 8.65
CA SER A 136 -12.59 -10.97 10.07
C SER A 136 -11.17 -11.47 10.32
N ARG A 137 -10.60 -12.23 9.37
CA ARG A 137 -9.22 -12.67 9.43
C ARG A 137 -8.25 -11.50 9.34
N THR A 138 -8.51 -10.52 8.46
CA THR A 138 -7.68 -9.30 8.36
C THR A 138 -7.69 -8.52 9.67
N ASN A 139 -8.85 -8.34 10.32
CA ASN A 139 -8.93 -7.64 11.59
C ASN A 139 -8.00 -8.30 12.63
N GLU A 140 -8.11 -9.60 12.79
CA GLU A 140 -7.31 -10.36 13.76
C GLU A 140 -5.83 -10.44 13.33
N SER A 141 -5.55 -10.51 12.02
CA SER A 141 -4.17 -10.47 11.52
C SER A 141 -3.46 -9.17 11.89
N ILE A 142 -4.13 -8.02 11.83
CA ILE A 142 -3.57 -6.73 12.23
C ILE A 142 -3.19 -6.74 13.72
N GLU A 143 -4.06 -7.28 14.57
CA GLU A 143 -3.81 -7.42 16.01
C GLU A 143 -2.57 -8.30 16.26
N VAL A 144 -2.52 -9.48 15.64
CA VAL A 144 -1.38 -10.41 15.75
C VAL A 144 -0.08 -9.79 15.26
N ILE A 145 -0.11 -9.11 14.11
CA ILE A 145 1.07 -8.46 13.53
C ILE A 145 1.60 -7.37 14.48
N ARG A 146 0.73 -6.49 14.97
CA ARG A 146 1.13 -5.43 15.91
C ARG A 146 1.71 -6.01 17.21
N LEU A 147 1.09 -7.07 17.73
CA LEU A 147 1.54 -7.74 18.93
C LEU A 147 2.96 -8.30 18.76
N LEU A 148 3.24 -8.99 17.65
CA LEU A 148 4.54 -9.58 17.36
C LEU A 148 5.61 -8.52 17.05
N LEU A 149 5.26 -7.47 16.29
CA LEU A 149 6.17 -6.36 15.96
C LEU A 149 6.49 -5.48 17.16
N GLY A 150 5.66 -5.47 18.19
CA GLY A 150 5.93 -4.78 19.46
C GLY A 150 7.07 -5.37 20.27
N GLY A 151 7.53 -6.57 19.92
CA GLY A 151 8.62 -7.26 20.60
C GLY A 151 8.24 -7.86 21.97
N GLY A 152 9.18 -8.57 22.58
CA GLY A 152 8.94 -9.27 23.86
C GLY A 152 8.18 -10.59 23.71
N MET A 153 7.85 -11.21 24.85
CA MET A 153 7.07 -12.45 24.91
C MET A 153 5.59 -12.14 24.86
N VAL A 154 4.90 -12.63 23.83
CA VAL A 154 3.48 -12.42 23.57
C VAL A 154 2.75 -13.74 23.35
N GLU A 155 1.45 -13.75 23.60
CA GLU A 155 0.52 -14.85 23.32
C GLU A 155 -0.75 -14.30 22.68
N HIS A 156 -1.49 -15.13 21.96
CA HIS A 156 -2.74 -14.74 21.32
C HIS A 156 -3.70 -15.93 21.25
N HIS A 157 -4.95 -15.72 21.65
CA HIS A 157 -6.02 -16.72 21.63
C HIS A 157 -7.26 -16.11 20.99
N GLY A 158 -7.25 -16.01 19.65
CA GLY A 158 -8.32 -15.40 18.87
C GLY A 158 -9.21 -16.42 18.18
N LYS A 159 -10.07 -15.93 17.32
CA LYS A 159 -11.01 -16.75 16.55
C LYS A 159 -10.35 -17.50 15.40
N HIS A 160 -9.38 -16.89 14.75
CA HIS A 160 -8.73 -17.40 13.54
C HIS A 160 -7.28 -17.83 13.80
N TYR A 161 -6.65 -17.25 14.80
CA TYR A 161 -5.24 -17.50 15.13
C TYR A 161 -5.08 -17.69 16.62
N ALA A 162 -4.25 -18.66 17.00
CA ALA A 162 -3.88 -18.88 18.39
C ALA A 162 -2.43 -19.36 18.47
N PHE A 163 -1.70 -18.87 19.47
CA PHE A 163 -0.36 -19.33 19.80
C PHE A 163 -0.02 -19.05 21.27
N GLU A 164 0.74 -19.98 21.85
CA GLU A 164 1.27 -19.87 23.19
C GLU A 164 2.41 -18.85 23.25
N ARG A 165 2.88 -18.50 24.44
CA ARG A 165 3.92 -17.48 24.64
C ARG A 165 5.13 -17.72 23.75
N MET A 166 5.37 -16.79 22.87
CA MET A 166 6.53 -16.77 21.97
C MET A 166 7.03 -15.36 21.76
N GLN A 167 8.26 -15.23 21.24
CA GLN A 167 8.88 -13.95 20.86
C GLN A 167 9.32 -14.00 19.42
N MET A 168 9.11 -12.90 18.70
CA MET A 168 9.65 -12.70 17.36
C MET A 168 10.83 -11.72 17.41
N SER A 169 11.90 -12.06 16.70
CA SER A 169 13.08 -11.21 16.50
C SER A 169 13.55 -11.28 15.05
N PRO A 170 14.00 -10.17 14.43
CA PRO A 170 14.05 -8.82 15.01
C PRO A 170 12.66 -8.20 15.17
N ALA A 171 12.49 -7.36 16.18
CA ALA A 171 11.38 -6.41 16.26
C ALA A 171 11.85 -5.05 15.71
N PRO A 172 11.00 -4.31 14.98
CA PRO A 172 11.32 -2.97 14.52
C PRO A 172 11.62 -2.02 15.69
N SER A 173 12.53 -1.05 15.49
CA SER A 173 12.84 -0.05 16.52
C SER A 173 11.80 1.07 16.64
N LYS A 174 10.87 1.13 15.67
CA LYS A 174 9.70 2.03 15.65
C LYS A 174 8.48 1.23 15.22
N PRO A 175 7.26 1.60 15.66
CA PRO A 175 6.04 1.01 15.14
C PRO A 175 5.98 1.09 13.61
N VAL A 176 5.61 -0.02 12.95
CA VAL A 176 5.35 -0.02 11.50
C VAL A 176 3.91 0.44 11.30
N PRO A 177 3.67 1.54 10.54
CA PRO A 177 2.32 2.00 10.25
C PRO A 177 1.54 0.95 9.45
N VAL A 178 0.27 0.73 9.83
CA VAL A 178 -0.67 -0.15 9.12
C VAL A 178 -1.74 0.71 8.46
N LEU A 179 -1.72 0.75 7.14
CA LEU A 179 -2.67 1.49 6.32
C LEU A 179 -3.67 0.51 5.70
N LEU A 180 -4.95 0.87 5.63
CA LEU A 180 -5.99 -0.06 5.21
C LEU A 180 -6.72 0.43 3.97
N GLY A 181 -6.80 -0.43 2.95
CA GLY A 181 -7.49 -0.16 1.70
C GLY A 181 -8.97 -0.54 1.72
N GLY A 182 -9.73 0.07 0.80
CA GLY A 182 -11.11 -0.26 0.49
C GLY A 182 -12.09 0.91 0.69
N LEU A 183 -13.20 0.85 -0.09
CA LEU A 183 -14.16 1.95 -0.24
C LEU A 183 -15.52 1.69 0.41
N SER A 184 -15.84 0.43 0.74
CA SER A 184 -17.12 0.10 1.38
C SER A 184 -17.19 0.68 2.80
N ASP A 185 -18.40 0.93 3.30
CA ASP A 185 -18.63 1.37 4.69
C ASP A 185 -17.85 0.52 5.70
N THR A 186 -17.92 -0.80 5.57
CA THR A 186 -17.16 -1.73 6.43
C THR A 186 -15.65 -1.55 6.32
N ALA A 187 -15.12 -1.21 5.13
CA ALA A 187 -13.69 -0.97 4.94
C ALA A 187 -13.26 0.36 5.57
N LEU A 188 -14.04 1.42 5.37
CA LEU A 188 -13.79 2.74 5.98
C LEU A 188 -13.84 2.66 7.52
N ARG A 189 -14.84 1.98 8.09
CA ARG A 189 -14.92 1.72 9.54
C ARG A 189 -13.72 0.91 10.05
N ARG A 190 -13.23 -0.07 9.27
CA ARG A 190 -12.03 -0.84 9.60
C ARG A 190 -10.80 0.07 9.62
N ALA A 191 -10.61 0.91 8.59
CA ALA A 191 -9.51 1.85 8.51
C ALA A 191 -9.53 2.84 9.68
N ALA A 192 -10.68 3.42 9.98
CA ALA A 192 -10.87 4.35 11.09
C ALA A 192 -10.56 3.71 12.46
N ARG A 193 -10.98 2.45 12.68
CA ARG A 193 -10.83 1.74 13.95
C ARG A 193 -9.46 1.13 14.15
N LEU A 194 -8.89 0.51 13.13
CA LEU A 194 -7.67 -0.30 13.24
C LEU A 194 -6.46 0.29 12.51
N GLY A 195 -6.66 1.20 11.56
CA GLY A 195 -5.58 1.74 10.74
C GLY A 195 -4.83 2.89 11.40
N ASP A 196 -3.60 3.07 10.93
CA ASP A 196 -2.81 4.28 11.11
C ASP A 196 -2.92 5.17 9.86
N GLY A 197 -3.73 4.75 8.88
CA GLY A 197 -4.08 5.46 7.67
C GLY A 197 -5.05 4.68 6.79
N TRP A 198 -5.47 5.33 5.70
CA TRP A 198 -6.34 4.77 4.68
C TRP A 198 -5.69 4.88 3.30
N MET A 199 -5.97 3.90 2.45
CA MET A 199 -5.47 3.84 1.07
C MET A 199 -6.65 3.77 0.11
N SER A 200 -6.72 4.76 -0.77
CA SER A 200 -7.73 4.86 -1.81
C SER A 200 -7.22 4.33 -3.15
N VAL A 201 -8.11 4.23 -4.10
CA VAL A 201 -7.82 4.14 -5.53
C VAL A 201 -7.93 5.54 -6.17
N ILE A 202 -7.92 5.62 -7.50
CA ILE A 202 -8.07 6.90 -8.21
C ILE A 202 -9.53 7.39 -8.12
N HIS A 203 -9.72 8.64 -7.70
CA HIS A 203 -11.01 9.32 -7.59
C HIS A 203 -10.96 10.76 -8.12
N GLY A 204 -12.13 11.39 -8.32
CA GLY A 204 -12.25 12.83 -8.39
C GLY A 204 -11.89 13.49 -7.04
N ILE A 205 -11.46 14.75 -7.07
CA ILE A 205 -11.00 15.46 -5.85
C ILE A 205 -12.15 15.62 -4.84
N ASP A 206 -13.37 15.90 -5.32
CA ASP A 206 -14.53 16.05 -4.44
C ASP A 206 -14.98 14.71 -3.84
N GLU A 207 -14.95 13.62 -4.62
CA GLU A 207 -15.24 12.28 -4.12
C GLU A 207 -14.21 11.85 -3.04
N MET A 208 -12.94 12.19 -3.23
CA MET A 208 -11.89 11.94 -2.24
C MET A 208 -12.20 12.65 -0.92
N ARG A 209 -12.67 13.89 -0.98
CA ARG A 209 -13.08 14.66 0.20
C ARG A 209 -14.22 13.96 0.96
N ASP A 210 -15.25 13.47 0.26
CA ASP A 210 -16.37 12.77 0.87
C ASP A 210 -15.93 11.52 1.65
N TYR A 211 -14.98 10.74 1.11
CA TYR A 211 -14.39 9.61 1.82
C TYR A 211 -13.60 10.04 3.06
N ILE A 212 -12.82 11.11 2.96
CA ILE A 212 -12.02 11.63 4.06
C ILE A 212 -12.91 12.16 5.20
N ASP A 213 -13.98 12.88 4.86
CA ASP A 213 -14.96 13.37 5.84
C ASP A 213 -15.67 12.19 6.54
N THR A 214 -16.06 11.16 5.79
CA THR A 214 -16.64 9.92 6.33
C THR A 214 -15.67 9.21 7.30
N LEU A 215 -14.39 9.14 6.93
CA LEU A 215 -13.34 8.58 7.80
C LEU A 215 -13.15 9.40 9.08
N ALA A 216 -13.20 10.73 8.98
CA ALA A 216 -13.11 11.62 10.14
C ALA A 216 -14.25 11.39 11.12
N ASP A 217 -15.50 11.20 10.61
CA ASP A 217 -16.65 10.85 11.41
C ASP A 217 -16.47 9.51 12.14
N TYR A 218 -16.06 8.46 11.42
CA TYR A 218 -15.82 7.16 12.04
C TYR A 218 -14.67 7.20 13.04
N ARG A 219 -13.61 7.95 12.78
CA ARG A 219 -12.51 8.12 13.73
C ARG A 219 -12.97 8.77 15.03
N ARG A 220 -13.88 9.75 14.95
CA ARG A 220 -14.54 10.34 16.14
C ARG A 220 -15.41 9.33 16.89
N GLU A 221 -16.20 8.51 16.18
CA GLU A 221 -16.98 7.42 16.79
C GLU A 221 -16.10 6.45 17.58
N TYR A 222 -14.86 6.22 17.13
CA TYR A 222 -13.90 5.30 17.77
C TYR A 222 -12.93 6.00 18.74
N GLY A 223 -13.06 7.30 18.98
CA GLY A 223 -12.18 8.08 19.86
C GLY A 223 -10.72 8.12 19.37
N ARG A 224 -10.53 8.21 18.05
CA ARG A 224 -9.21 8.18 17.40
C ARG A 224 -8.92 9.44 16.56
N GLU A 225 -9.73 10.48 16.69
CA GLU A 225 -9.60 11.74 15.93
C GLU A 225 -8.26 12.42 16.13
N ASP A 226 -7.72 12.40 17.36
CA ASP A 226 -6.46 13.04 17.70
C ASP A 226 -5.19 12.23 17.36
N LEU A 227 -5.34 10.96 16.94
CA LEU A 227 -4.20 10.14 16.53
C LEU A 227 -3.73 10.52 15.13
N PRO A 228 -2.43 10.43 14.82
CA PRO A 228 -1.95 10.57 13.45
C PRO A 228 -2.67 9.60 12.50
N PHE A 229 -2.96 10.07 11.28
CA PHE A 229 -3.63 9.26 10.27
C PHE A 229 -3.19 9.67 8.86
N GLU A 230 -2.61 8.76 8.12
CA GLU A 230 -2.14 9.02 6.76
C GLU A 230 -3.26 8.71 5.74
N ILE A 231 -3.39 9.57 4.73
CA ILE A 231 -4.31 9.35 3.60
C ILE A 231 -3.49 9.18 2.33
N PHE A 232 -3.46 7.97 1.79
CA PHE A 232 -2.87 7.66 0.50
C PHE A 232 -3.94 7.68 -0.58
N GLY A 233 -3.72 8.45 -1.63
CA GLY A 233 -4.67 8.54 -2.73
C GLY A 233 -4.05 9.01 -4.03
N SER A 234 -4.86 9.01 -5.08
CA SER A 234 -4.55 9.60 -6.37
C SER A 234 -5.81 10.18 -6.98
N SER A 235 -5.67 11.05 -7.99
CA SER A 235 -6.82 11.63 -8.67
C SER A 235 -6.60 11.65 -10.19
N ASN A 236 -7.69 11.43 -10.94
CA ASN A 236 -7.73 11.57 -12.39
C ASN A 236 -7.93 13.05 -12.84
N GLU A 237 -8.04 13.99 -11.89
CA GLU A 237 -8.20 15.43 -12.16
C GLU A 237 -6.89 16.21 -12.04
N LEU A 238 -5.74 15.52 -11.87
CA LEU A 238 -4.46 16.18 -11.67
C LEU A 238 -3.91 16.75 -12.97
N SER A 239 -3.90 18.09 -13.04
CA SER A 239 -3.35 18.86 -14.16
C SER A 239 -2.81 20.21 -13.66
N GLY A 240 -1.48 20.36 -13.60
CA GLY A 240 -0.82 21.54 -13.04
C GLY A 240 -0.90 21.67 -11.51
N LEU A 241 -0.06 22.53 -10.95
CA LEU A 241 0.17 22.63 -9.49
C LEU A 241 -1.08 22.89 -8.65
N ASP A 242 -2.02 23.67 -9.17
CA ASP A 242 -3.22 24.01 -8.38
C ASP A 242 -4.10 22.80 -8.11
N SER A 243 -4.13 21.80 -9.01
CA SER A 243 -4.87 20.56 -8.75
C SER A 243 -4.23 19.71 -7.66
N TYR A 244 -2.91 19.68 -7.56
CA TYR A 244 -2.19 18.99 -6.47
C TYR A 244 -2.44 19.69 -5.12
N ARG A 245 -2.47 21.03 -5.09
CA ARG A 245 -2.82 21.80 -3.88
C ARG A 245 -4.25 21.53 -3.45
N ARG A 246 -5.21 21.54 -4.40
CA ARG A 246 -6.61 21.21 -4.12
C ARG A 246 -6.75 19.79 -3.55
N LEU A 247 -6.00 18.82 -4.08
CA LEU A 247 -5.99 17.45 -3.52
C LEU A 247 -5.43 17.43 -2.10
N GLU A 248 -4.32 18.13 -1.83
CA GLU A 248 -3.75 18.25 -0.49
C GLU A 248 -4.74 18.91 0.51
N GLU A 249 -5.47 19.93 0.07
CA GLU A 249 -6.50 20.62 0.86
C GLU A 249 -7.69 19.71 1.25
N THR A 250 -7.90 18.58 0.55
CA THR A 250 -8.90 17.58 0.99
C THR A 250 -8.43 16.79 2.20
N GLY A 251 -7.14 16.83 2.54
CA GLY A 251 -6.55 16.02 3.62
C GLY A 251 -5.71 14.84 3.13
N VAL A 252 -5.49 14.69 1.82
CA VAL A 252 -4.54 13.70 1.28
C VAL A 252 -3.13 14.05 1.74
N THR A 253 -2.49 13.11 2.43
CA THR A 253 -1.14 13.27 2.97
C THR A 253 -0.06 12.71 2.06
N SER A 254 -0.44 11.75 1.22
CA SER A 254 0.47 11.02 0.33
C SER A 254 -0.19 10.73 -1.02
N LEU A 255 0.41 11.22 -2.10
CA LEU A 255 -0.01 10.95 -3.47
C LEU A 255 0.73 9.71 -4.00
N VAL A 256 0.01 8.78 -4.62
CA VAL A 256 0.58 7.69 -5.42
C VAL A 256 0.41 8.01 -6.90
N ALA A 257 1.50 8.05 -7.65
CA ALA A 257 1.50 8.42 -9.06
C ALA A 257 2.41 7.51 -9.91
N VAL A 258 2.17 7.55 -11.22
CA VAL A 258 3.03 6.94 -12.25
C VAL A 258 3.45 8.07 -13.18
N PRO A 259 4.55 8.79 -12.87
CA PRO A 259 4.83 10.09 -13.46
C PRO A 259 5.10 10.06 -14.98
N TRP A 260 5.64 8.97 -15.52
CA TRP A 260 5.96 8.89 -16.95
C TRP A 260 4.72 8.92 -17.86
N TYR A 261 3.53 8.49 -17.38
CA TYR A 261 2.27 8.64 -18.13
C TYR A 261 1.84 10.10 -18.35
N LEU A 262 2.38 11.04 -17.58
CA LEU A 262 2.11 12.47 -17.77
C LEU A 262 2.92 13.07 -18.94
N TYR A 263 3.94 12.37 -19.39
CA TYR A 263 4.95 12.92 -20.32
C TYR A 263 5.16 12.09 -21.59
N GLY A 264 4.39 11.03 -21.80
CA GLY A 264 4.51 10.16 -22.96
C GLY A 264 3.44 9.08 -22.99
N ASP A 265 3.53 8.20 -23.98
CA ASP A 265 2.63 7.09 -24.24
C ASP A 265 3.37 5.75 -24.17
N GLU A 266 2.68 4.68 -23.80
CA GLU A 266 3.21 3.32 -23.79
C GLU A 266 3.60 2.81 -25.20
N PRO A 267 4.61 1.94 -25.32
CA PRO A 267 5.46 1.41 -24.24
C PRO A 267 6.58 2.38 -23.83
N PHE A 268 6.89 2.43 -22.53
CA PHE A 268 7.93 3.29 -21.99
C PHE A 268 9.27 2.56 -21.89
N SER A 269 10.35 3.18 -22.39
CA SER A 269 11.71 2.75 -22.07
C SER A 269 12.09 3.14 -20.63
N PHE A 270 13.13 2.50 -20.09
CA PHE A 270 13.67 2.86 -18.78
C PHE A 270 14.07 4.34 -18.69
N GLU A 271 14.72 4.87 -19.74
CA GLU A 271 15.14 6.28 -19.81
C GLU A 271 13.93 7.23 -19.75
N GLN A 272 12.83 6.88 -20.43
CA GLN A 272 11.59 7.69 -20.38
C GLN A 272 10.96 7.67 -18.98
N LYS A 273 10.98 6.53 -18.27
CA LYS A 273 10.55 6.45 -16.89
C LYS A 273 11.39 7.33 -15.98
N VAL A 274 12.73 7.28 -16.11
CA VAL A 274 13.66 8.11 -15.34
C VAL A 274 13.46 9.59 -15.64
N GLU A 275 13.26 9.95 -16.90
CA GLU A 275 12.98 11.34 -17.28
C GLU A 275 11.65 11.84 -16.70
N GLY A 276 10.60 11.00 -16.72
CA GLY A 276 9.31 11.29 -16.09
C GLY A 276 9.44 11.55 -14.59
N LEU A 277 10.24 10.73 -13.89
CA LEU A 277 10.55 10.94 -12.47
C LEU A 277 11.20 12.28 -12.18
N LYS A 278 12.22 12.65 -12.96
CA LYS A 278 12.96 13.92 -12.80
C LYS A 278 12.09 15.13 -13.09
N ARG A 279 11.33 15.08 -14.19
CA ARG A 279 10.43 16.18 -14.56
C ARG A 279 9.38 16.42 -13.49
N PHE A 280 8.73 15.38 -13.01
CA PHE A 280 7.75 15.49 -11.94
C PHE A 280 8.39 16.02 -10.65
N GLY A 281 9.60 15.58 -10.32
CA GLY A 281 10.38 16.08 -9.18
C GLY A 281 10.53 17.61 -9.24
N GLY A 282 11.01 18.15 -10.34
CA GLY A 282 11.23 19.59 -10.52
C GLY A 282 9.95 20.40 -10.78
N GLU A 283 8.97 19.83 -11.50
CA GLU A 283 7.74 20.55 -11.86
C GLU A 283 6.69 20.57 -10.73
N VAL A 284 6.65 19.52 -9.89
CA VAL A 284 5.63 19.34 -8.87
C VAL A 284 6.22 19.26 -7.46
N ILE A 285 7.10 18.28 -7.16
CA ILE A 285 7.55 18.01 -5.79
C ILE A 285 8.28 19.24 -5.20
N GLU A 286 9.25 19.79 -5.89
CA GLU A 286 10.00 20.97 -5.43
C GLU A 286 9.12 22.20 -5.18
N LYS A 287 7.99 22.32 -5.89
CA LYS A 287 7.07 23.46 -5.78
C LYS A 287 5.94 23.25 -4.76
N MET A 288 5.78 22.01 -4.29
CA MET A 288 4.83 21.62 -3.25
C MET A 288 5.50 21.49 -1.86
N SER A 289 6.83 21.52 -1.82
CA SER A 289 7.66 21.41 -0.61
C SER A 289 7.68 22.67 0.25
#